data_14295df736514ecd8bd070dc02696505
#
_entry.id   14295df736514ecd8bd070dc02696505
#
_cell.length_a   1.000
_cell.length_b   1.000
_cell.length_c   1.000
_cell.angle_alpha   90.00
_cell.angle_beta   90.00
_cell.angle_gamma   90.00
#
_symmetry.space_group_name_H-M   'P 1'
#
loop_
_entity.id
_entity.type
_entity.pdbx_description
1 polymer ?
#
loop_
_entity_poly.entity_id
_entity_poly.type
_entity_poly.pdbx_seq_one_letter_code
_entity_poly.pdbx_strand_id
1 'polypeptide(L)'
;MKTKRILALFLAVVTCLSLAVSASAASISDFKDVDTKAWYAEAVTAAVNNGLLYGKSKTQLDPNGLLTRAEMAAITNRSFGCYKTADISAYKDVAKSKWYYKDVALAVQMGTYNGVSATSMQPDRAITRQEAIAVVARALQLNLDDYTKTDLSKFADAKEVSAWALPYMKAMVAAGYVHGRTQGLVPQTNITRAEFAQL
;
A
#
# COMPACT_ATOMS: atom_id res chain seq x y z
N MET A 1 -57.34 2.52 -3.28
CA MET A 1 -56.31 1.44 -3.33
C MET A 1 -54.91 1.88 -3.74
N LYS A 2 -54.73 3.01 -4.45
CA LYS A 2 -53.38 3.47 -4.90
C LYS A 2 -52.53 4.08 -3.78
N THR A 3 -53.12 4.75 -2.80
CA THR A 3 -52.42 5.39 -1.68
C THR A 3 -51.79 4.42 -0.69
N LYS A 4 -52.40 3.25 -0.44
CA LYS A 4 -51.84 2.23 0.46
C LYS A 4 -50.62 1.52 -0.11
N ARG A 5 -50.50 1.41 -1.45
CA ARG A 5 -49.31 0.82 -2.13
C ARG A 5 -48.11 1.75 -2.12
N ILE A 6 -48.34 3.07 -2.20
CA ILE A 6 -47.27 4.07 -2.13
C ILE A 6 -46.68 4.15 -0.70
N LEU A 7 -47.54 4.03 0.32
CA LEU A 7 -47.05 4.04 1.73
C LEU A 7 -46.23 2.80 2.08
N ALA A 8 -46.60 1.61 1.51
CA ALA A 8 -45.81 0.39 1.70
C ALA A 8 -44.44 0.42 0.99
N LEU A 9 -44.34 1.08 -0.17
CA LEU A 9 -43.07 1.26 -0.87
C LEU A 9 -42.14 2.24 -0.12
N PHE A 10 -42.68 3.31 0.49
CA PHE A 10 -41.89 4.25 1.28
C PHE A 10 -41.37 3.62 2.57
N LEU A 11 -42.14 2.75 3.21
CA LEU A 11 -41.69 2.03 4.41
C LEU A 11 -40.58 1.01 4.11
N ALA A 12 -40.66 0.34 2.94
CA ALA A 12 -39.64 -0.63 2.51
C ALA A 12 -38.31 0.02 2.16
N VAL A 13 -38.30 1.26 1.62
CA VAL A 13 -37.09 2.01 1.32
C VAL A 13 -36.42 2.53 2.58
N VAL A 14 -37.20 2.95 3.60
CA VAL A 14 -36.67 3.44 4.88
C VAL A 14 -36.07 2.30 5.72
N THR A 15 -36.62 1.08 5.63
CA THR A 15 -36.06 -0.07 6.38
C THR A 15 -34.80 -0.67 5.74
N CYS A 16 -34.56 -0.46 4.44
CA CYS A 16 -33.30 -0.88 3.80
C CYS A 16 -32.12 0.05 4.09
N LEU A 17 -32.36 1.26 4.59
CA LEU A 17 -31.29 2.23 4.89
C LEU A 17 -30.67 2.07 6.28
N SER A 18 -31.20 1.18 7.13
CA SER A 18 -30.79 1.05 8.53
C SER A 18 -29.90 -0.17 8.84
N LEU A 19 -29.44 -0.92 7.82
CA LEU A 19 -28.53 -2.05 7.99
C LEU A 19 -27.18 -1.83 7.30
N ALA A 20 -26.72 -0.58 7.19
CA ALA A 20 -25.30 -0.32 7.09
C ALA A 20 -24.71 -0.68 8.47
N VAL A 21 -24.37 -1.96 8.67
CA VAL A 21 -23.42 -2.35 9.69
C VAL A 21 -22.14 -1.62 9.29
N SER A 22 -21.90 -0.46 9.89
CA SER A 22 -20.61 0.19 9.87
C SER A 22 -19.66 -0.82 10.51
N ALA A 23 -18.96 -1.60 9.68
CA ALA A 23 -17.74 -2.23 10.15
C ALA A 23 -16.91 -1.06 10.67
N SER A 24 -16.84 -0.90 12.00
CA SER A 24 -16.04 0.14 12.63
C SER A 24 -14.62 -0.04 12.11
N ALA A 25 -14.15 0.92 11.34
CA ALA A 25 -12.74 0.95 10.96
C ALA A 25 -11.94 0.91 12.26
N ALA A 26 -10.88 0.11 12.30
CA ALA A 26 -10.02 0.05 13.47
C ALA A 26 -9.53 1.47 13.78
N SER A 27 -9.56 1.85 15.05
CA SER A 27 -8.98 3.11 15.53
C SER A 27 -7.54 2.87 15.94
N ILE A 28 -6.70 3.90 15.80
CA ILE A 28 -5.32 3.83 16.29
C ILE A 28 -5.25 3.48 17.79
N SER A 29 -6.25 3.88 18.58
CA SER A 29 -6.35 3.58 20.00
C SER A 29 -6.55 2.08 20.31
N ASP A 30 -6.93 1.27 19.34
CA ASP A 30 -7.07 -0.18 19.51
C ASP A 30 -5.71 -0.87 19.61
N PHE A 31 -4.64 -0.23 19.12
CA PHE A 31 -3.30 -0.80 19.05
C PHE A 31 -2.43 -0.37 20.22
N LYS A 32 -1.95 -1.36 21.00
CA LYS A 32 -1.19 -1.13 22.23
C LYS A 32 0.30 -0.88 22.01
N ASP A 33 0.78 -1.17 20.81
CA ASP A 33 2.19 -1.10 20.41
C ASP A 33 2.53 0.14 19.56
N VAL A 34 1.62 1.12 19.50
CA VAL A 34 1.84 2.38 18.81
C VAL A 34 2.20 3.46 19.81
N ASP A 35 3.42 3.98 19.72
CA ASP A 35 3.83 5.18 20.46
C ASP A 35 3.29 6.43 19.74
N THR A 36 2.34 7.10 20.38
CA THR A 36 1.69 8.32 19.85
C THR A 36 2.61 9.54 19.80
N LYS A 37 3.81 9.46 20.38
CA LYS A 37 4.84 10.50 20.34
C LYS A 37 5.97 10.19 19.34
N ALA A 38 5.95 9.00 18.74
CA ALA A 38 6.95 8.60 17.77
C ALA A 38 6.85 9.43 16.48
N TRP A 39 7.95 9.51 15.76
CA TRP A 39 8.07 10.23 14.48
C TRP A 39 7.04 9.78 13.42
N TYR A 40 6.56 8.56 13.52
CA TYR A 40 5.60 7.96 12.58
C TYR A 40 4.14 8.15 13.00
N ALA A 41 3.87 8.66 14.20
CA ALA A 41 2.54 8.59 14.82
C ALA A 41 1.43 9.21 13.97
N GLU A 42 1.69 10.37 13.36
CA GLU A 42 0.72 11.06 12.51
C GLU A 42 0.37 10.25 11.26
N ALA A 43 1.38 9.81 10.50
CA ALA A 43 1.18 9.05 9.27
C ALA A 43 0.54 7.69 9.52
N VAL A 44 0.99 6.99 10.55
CA VAL A 44 0.41 5.68 10.93
C VAL A 44 -1.03 5.84 11.38
N THR A 45 -1.35 6.89 12.16
CA THR A 45 -2.73 7.21 12.57
C THR A 45 -3.61 7.50 11.35
N ALA A 46 -3.13 8.32 10.42
CA ALA A 46 -3.85 8.61 9.19
C ALA A 46 -4.09 7.35 8.37
N ALA A 47 -3.07 6.51 8.19
CA ALA A 47 -3.18 5.27 7.42
C ALA A 47 -4.17 4.28 8.03
N VAL A 48 -4.20 4.14 9.37
CA VAL A 48 -5.16 3.28 10.08
C VAL A 48 -6.58 3.84 9.96
N ASN A 49 -6.78 5.12 10.28
CA ASN A 49 -8.11 5.75 10.30
C ASN A 49 -8.75 5.80 8.91
N ASN A 50 -7.93 5.86 7.85
CA ASN A 50 -8.41 5.78 6.45
C ASN A 50 -8.53 4.33 5.93
N GLY A 51 -8.31 3.31 6.78
CA GLY A 51 -8.44 1.90 6.38
C GLY A 51 -7.36 1.42 5.40
N LEU A 52 -6.24 2.13 5.30
CA LEU A 52 -5.12 1.76 4.42
C LEU A 52 -4.21 0.73 5.09
N LEU A 53 -3.87 0.96 6.36
CA LEU A 53 -3.00 0.08 7.15
C LEU A 53 -3.81 -0.67 8.19
N TYR A 54 -3.76 -2.01 8.14
CA TYR A 54 -4.42 -2.88 9.10
C TYR A 54 -3.42 -3.46 10.11
N GLY A 55 -3.92 -3.77 11.31
CA GLY A 55 -3.13 -4.44 12.34
C GLY A 55 -2.73 -5.87 11.96
N LYS A 56 -1.68 -6.37 12.58
CA LYS A 56 -1.32 -7.80 12.58
C LYS A 56 -2.32 -8.61 13.41
N SER A 57 -2.95 -7.95 14.40
CA SER A 57 -4.04 -8.47 15.21
C SER A 57 -4.99 -7.33 15.60
N LYS A 58 -6.00 -7.61 16.42
CA LYS A 58 -6.93 -6.59 16.93
C LYS A 58 -6.25 -5.52 17.79
N THR A 59 -5.10 -5.83 18.40
CA THR A 59 -4.43 -4.96 19.36
C THR A 59 -2.96 -4.68 19.03
N GLN A 60 -2.46 -5.18 17.89
CA GLN A 60 -1.07 -5.04 17.48
C GLN A 60 -1.00 -4.55 16.04
N LEU A 61 -0.35 -3.41 15.83
CA LEU A 61 -0.11 -2.82 14.53
C LEU A 61 1.25 -3.20 13.97
N ASP A 62 2.25 -3.36 14.85
CA ASP A 62 3.65 -3.65 14.52
C ASP A 62 4.29 -2.58 13.61
N PRO A 63 4.31 -1.29 14.04
CA PRO A 63 4.79 -0.20 13.19
C PRO A 63 6.25 -0.35 12.78
N ASN A 64 7.09 -0.93 13.63
CA ASN A 64 8.51 -1.17 13.38
C ASN A 64 8.80 -2.51 12.67
N GLY A 65 7.79 -3.34 12.50
CA GLY A 65 7.90 -4.59 11.75
C GLY A 65 8.13 -4.34 10.26
N LEU A 66 8.84 -5.27 9.61
CA LEU A 66 9.10 -5.18 8.17
C LEU A 66 7.80 -5.39 7.37
N LEU A 67 7.64 -4.59 6.34
CA LEU A 67 6.53 -4.74 5.39
C LEU A 67 6.84 -5.86 4.40
N THR A 68 5.92 -6.80 4.23
CA THR A 68 6.07 -7.82 3.18
C THR A 68 5.57 -7.31 1.84
N ARG A 69 6.01 -7.96 0.74
CA ARG A 69 5.55 -7.65 -0.61
C ARG A 69 4.03 -7.84 -0.75
N ALA A 70 3.46 -8.86 -0.10
CA ALA A 70 2.01 -9.09 -0.09
C ALA A 70 1.25 -7.99 0.66
N GLU A 71 1.74 -7.56 1.81
CA GLU A 71 1.14 -6.44 2.56
C GLU A 71 1.18 -5.14 1.78
N MET A 72 2.30 -4.87 1.11
CA MET A 72 2.44 -3.71 0.22
C MET A 72 1.38 -3.73 -0.90
N ALA A 73 1.17 -4.88 -1.56
CA ALA A 73 0.15 -5.02 -2.59
C ALA A 73 -1.24 -4.69 -2.04
N ALA A 74 -1.59 -5.22 -0.86
CA ALA A 74 -2.88 -4.98 -0.22
C ALA A 74 -3.09 -3.50 0.14
N ILE A 75 -2.06 -2.83 0.68
CA ILE A 75 -2.15 -1.40 1.02
C ILE A 75 -2.30 -0.57 -0.25
N THR A 76 -1.49 -0.84 -1.28
CA THR A 76 -1.56 -0.13 -2.57
C THR A 76 -2.95 -0.25 -3.20
N ASN A 77 -3.55 -1.45 -3.18
CA ASN A 77 -4.90 -1.66 -3.71
C ASN A 77 -5.96 -0.84 -2.94
N ARG A 78 -5.84 -0.74 -1.62
CA ARG A 78 -6.76 0.08 -0.79
C ARG A 78 -6.60 1.57 -1.06
N SER A 79 -5.36 2.02 -1.30
CA SER A 79 -5.04 3.44 -1.54
C SER A 79 -5.53 3.91 -2.91
N PHE A 80 -5.37 3.09 -3.95
CA PHE A 80 -5.61 3.51 -5.33
C PHE A 80 -6.85 2.87 -5.97
N GLY A 81 -7.41 1.86 -5.33
CA GLY A 81 -8.60 1.13 -5.78
C GLY A 81 -8.37 0.31 -7.06
N CYS A 82 -8.64 -0.98 -6.99
CA CYS A 82 -8.67 -1.85 -8.15
C CYS A 82 -9.73 -2.94 -7.93
N TYR A 83 -10.52 -3.23 -8.95
CA TYR A 83 -11.58 -4.24 -8.86
C TYR A 83 -11.39 -5.40 -9.84
N LYS A 84 -10.51 -5.25 -10.83
CA LYS A 84 -10.23 -6.26 -11.84
C LYS A 84 -8.94 -6.99 -11.52
N THR A 85 -8.93 -8.32 -11.59
CA THR A 85 -7.78 -9.16 -11.31
C THR A 85 -7.10 -9.63 -12.59
N ALA A 86 -5.76 -9.70 -12.58
CA ALA A 86 -4.98 -10.39 -13.61
C ALA A 86 -4.99 -11.91 -13.39
N ASP A 87 -4.70 -12.67 -14.44
CA ASP A 87 -4.26 -14.05 -14.29
C ASP A 87 -2.81 -14.06 -13.77
N ILE A 88 -2.63 -14.65 -12.60
CA ILE A 88 -1.33 -14.78 -11.93
C ILE A 88 -0.89 -16.24 -11.79
N SER A 89 -1.45 -17.16 -12.58
CA SER A 89 -1.14 -18.60 -12.55
C SER A 89 0.32 -18.93 -12.87
N ALA A 90 1.01 -18.00 -13.53
CA ALA A 90 2.45 -18.11 -13.80
C ALA A 90 3.28 -18.09 -12.51
N TYR A 91 2.85 -17.34 -11.47
CA TYR A 91 3.58 -17.22 -10.20
C TYR A 91 3.31 -18.42 -9.30
N LYS A 92 4.25 -19.36 -9.27
CA LYS A 92 4.09 -20.65 -8.59
C LYS A 92 4.12 -20.54 -7.06
N ASP A 93 4.63 -19.45 -6.53
CA ASP A 93 4.72 -19.14 -5.10
C ASP A 93 3.53 -18.35 -4.56
N VAL A 94 2.47 -18.13 -5.37
CA VAL A 94 1.24 -17.45 -4.97
C VAL A 94 0.08 -18.44 -4.98
N ALA A 95 -0.11 -19.17 -3.86
CA ALA A 95 -1.19 -20.15 -3.77
C ALA A 95 -2.56 -19.47 -3.65
N LYS A 96 -3.58 -20.01 -4.33
CA LYS A 96 -4.97 -19.49 -4.32
C LYS A 96 -5.60 -19.44 -2.92
N SER A 97 -5.14 -20.28 -1.99
CA SER A 97 -5.62 -20.34 -0.60
C SER A 97 -5.04 -19.24 0.30
N LYS A 98 -4.06 -18.51 -0.15
CA LYS A 98 -3.41 -17.45 0.65
C LYS A 98 -4.26 -16.19 0.67
N TRP A 99 -4.26 -15.51 1.82
CA TRP A 99 -5.03 -14.29 2.04
C TRP A 99 -4.72 -13.19 1.02
N TYR A 100 -3.47 -13.12 0.57
CA TYR A 100 -2.98 -12.11 -0.34
C TYR A 100 -3.19 -12.43 -1.83
N TYR A 101 -3.72 -13.62 -2.19
CA TYR A 101 -3.85 -14.03 -3.58
C TYR A 101 -4.57 -12.99 -4.44
N LYS A 102 -5.72 -12.51 -3.93
CA LYS A 102 -6.52 -11.50 -4.62
C LYS A 102 -5.77 -10.17 -4.73
N ASP A 103 -5.10 -9.74 -3.66
CA ASP A 103 -4.37 -8.47 -3.64
C ASP A 103 -3.19 -8.49 -4.61
N VAL A 104 -2.45 -9.59 -4.70
CA VAL A 104 -1.39 -9.75 -5.70
C VAL A 104 -1.97 -9.68 -7.12
N ALA A 105 -3.08 -10.37 -7.39
CA ALA A 105 -3.73 -10.34 -8.70
C ALA A 105 -4.25 -8.95 -9.09
N LEU A 106 -4.77 -8.18 -8.15
CA LEU A 106 -5.18 -6.79 -8.34
C LEU A 106 -3.96 -5.90 -8.63
N ALA A 107 -2.88 -6.00 -7.85
CA ALA A 107 -1.69 -5.19 -8.01
C ALA A 107 -0.96 -5.48 -9.35
N VAL A 108 -0.96 -6.73 -9.80
CA VAL A 108 -0.46 -7.09 -11.14
C VAL A 108 -1.35 -6.47 -12.23
N GLN A 109 -2.68 -6.53 -12.09
CA GLN A 109 -3.61 -5.90 -13.04
C GLN A 109 -3.43 -4.39 -13.14
N MET A 110 -3.15 -3.73 -12.02
CA MET A 110 -2.86 -2.28 -11.97
C MET A 110 -1.50 -1.93 -12.60
N GLY A 111 -0.62 -2.92 -12.86
CA GLY A 111 0.75 -2.68 -13.30
C GLY A 111 1.66 -2.12 -12.20
N THR A 112 1.19 -2.07 -10.94
CA THR A 112 1.99 -1.59 -9.81
C THR A 112 3.00 -2.64 -9.35
N TYR A 113 2.67 -3.92 -9.54
CA TYR A 113 3.44 -5.05 -9.08
C TYR A 113 3.90 -5.94 -10.22
N ASN A 114 5.18 -6.24 -10.23
CA ASN A 114 5.77 -7.27 -11.07
C ASN A 114 6.39 -8.36 -10.19
N GLY A 115 6.47 -9.59 -10.74
CA GLY A 115 7.23 -10.65 -10.10
C GLY A 115 8.72 -10.29 -10.00
N VAL A 116 9.42 -10.98 -9.13
CA VAL A 116 10.90 -10.92 -9.06
C VAL A 116 11.53 -11.73 -10.22
N SER A 117 10.72 -12.62 -10.80
CA SER A 117 11.00 -13.33 -12.05
C SER A 117 9.69 -13.63 -12.78
N ALA A 118 9.76 -14.26 -13.96
CA ALA A 118 8.57 -14.68 -14.72
C ALA A 118 7.64 -15.63 -13.94
N THR A 119 8.14 -16.35 -12.93
CA THR A 119 7.40 -17.39 -12.21
C THR A 119 7.36 -17.23 -10.70
N SER A 120 7.97 -16.17 -10.16
CA SER A 120 8.05 -15.92 -8.71
C SER A 120 7.69 -14.49 -8.36
N MET A 121 6.82 -14.33 -7.37
CA MET A 121 6.38 -13.06 -6.80
C MET A 121 7.05 -12.75 -5.46
N GLN A 122 7.45 -13.77 -4.70
CA GLN A 122 7.98 -13.70 -3.35
C GLN A 122 7.09 -12.90 -2.39
N PRO A 123 5.80 -13.25 -2.22
CA PRO A 123 4.83 -12.44 -1.49
C PRO A 123 5.17 -12.26 -0.01
N ASP A 124 5.74 -13.27 0.62
CA ASP A 124 6.06 -13.29 2.05
C ASP A 124 7.45 -12.65 2.37
N ARG A 125 8.24 -12.30 1.35
CA ARG A 125 9.53 -11.61 1.52
C ARG A 125 9.31 -10.15 1.94
N ALA A 126 10.14 -9.66 2.87
CA ALA A 126 10.20 -8.23 3.17
C ALA A 126 10.58 -7.41 1.91
N ILE A 127 9.90 -6.29 1.70
CA ILE A 127 10.13 -5.43 0.53
C ILE A 127 11.23 -4.42 0.84
N THR A 128 12.13 -4.21 -0.13
CA THR A 128 13.15 -3.17 0.01
C THR A 128 12.56 -1.78 -0.23
N ARG A 129 13.23 -0.75 0.30
CA ARG A 129 12.78 0.62 0.15
C ARG A 129 12.69 1.05 -1.32
N GLN A 130 13.66 0.69 -2.16
CA GLN A 130 13.60 1.00 -3.59
C GLN A 130 12.45 0.27 -4.31
N GLU A 131 12.12 -0.97 -3.90
CA GLU A 131 10.97 -1.70 -4.45
C GLU A 131 9.65 -1.00 -4.06
N ALA A 132 9.51 -0.61 -2.79
CA ALA A 132 8.34 0.11 -2.31
C ALA A 132 8.15 1.44 -3.06
N ILE A 133 9.22 2.21 -3.22
CA ILE A 133 9.24 3.47 -3.98
C ILE A 133 8.79 3.24 -5.44
N ALA A 134 9.29 2.19 -6.09
CA ALA A 134 8.88 1.88 -7.47
C ALA A 134 7.40 1.48 -7.56
N VAL A 135 6.86 0.75 -6.58
CA VAL A 135 5.44 0.38 -6.53
C VAL A 135 4.56 1.64 -6.41
N VAL A 136 4.91 2.56 -5.49
CA VAL A 136 4.16 3.82 -5.31
C VAL A 136 4.26 4.70 -6.56
N ALA A 137 5.44 4.85 -7.17
CA ALA A 137 5.61 5.63 -8.39
C ALA A 137 4.74 5.11 -9.55
N ARG A 138 4.63 3.77 -9.69
CA ARG A 138 3.73 3.15 -10.68
C ARG A 138 2.27 3.39 -10.34
N ALA A 139 1.90 3.30 -9.05
CA ALA A 139 0.53 3.54 -8.60
C ALA A 139 0.10 5.01 -8.85
N LEU A 140 1.00 5.96 -8.67
CA LEU A 140 0.83 7.37 -9.00
C LEU A 140 0.87 7.65 -10.51
N GLN A 141 1.22 6.65 -11.34
CA GLN A 141 1.35 6.77 -12.79
C GLN A 141 2.30 7.92 -13.23
N LEU A 142 3.39 8.11 -12.47
CA LEU A 142 4.36 9.16 -12.79
C LEU A 142 4.99 8.88 -14.16
N ASN A 143 5.01 9.90 -15.02
CA ASN A 143 5.73 9.84 -16.28
C ASN A 143 7.25 9.97 -16.01
N LEU A 144 7.97 8.86 -16.08
CA LEU A 144 9.38 8.80 -15.70
C LEU A 144 10.30 9.66 -16.61
N ASP A 145 9.87 9.93 -17.84
CA ASP A 145 10.64 10.73 -18.81
C ASP A 145 10.80 12.18 -18.34
N ASP A 146 9.84 12.70 -17.58
CA ASP A 146 9.87 14.07 -17.05
C ASP A 146 10.97 14.26 -15.99
N TYR A 147 11.48 13.16 -15.43
CA TYR A 147 12.42 13.17 -14.30
C TYR A 147 13.81 12.64 -14.62
N THR A 148 14.12 12.38 -15.90
CA THR A 148 15.42 11.81 -16.31
C THR A 148 16.62 12.63 -15.87
N LYS A 149 16.46 13.98 -15.82
CA LYS A 149 17.50 14.93 -15.44
C LYS A 149 17.62 15.17 -13.92
N THR A 150 16.80 14.50 -13.09
CA THR A 150 16.84 14.69 -11.65
C THR A 150 18.21 14.24 -11.12
N ASP A 151 18.85 15.15 -10.40
CA ASP A 151 20.12 14.90 -9.75
C ASP A 151 19.91 14.31 -8.34
N LEU A 152 20.52 13.16 -8.09
CA LEU A 152 20.52 12.48 -6.80
C LEU A 152 21.88 12.63 -6.08
N SER A 153 22.82 13.42 -6.58
CA SER A 153 24.20 13.52 -6.03
C SER A 153 24.24 14.02 -4.59
N LYS A 154 23.18 14.70 -4.13
CA LYS A 154 23.03 15.10 -2.72
C LYS A 154 22.93 13.90 -1.75
N PHE A 155 22.62 12.71 -2.25
CA PHE A 155 22.56 11.49 -1.45
C PHE A 155 23.82 10.66 -1.67
N ALA A 156 24.63 10.47 -0.62
CA ALA A 156 25.92 9.80 -0.71
C ALA A 156 25.83 8.35 -1.24
N ASP A 157 24.69 7.72 -1.00
CA ASP A 157 24.36 6.34 -1.39
C ASP A 157 23.53 6.23 -2.70
N ALA A 158 23.39 7.30 -3.46
CA ALA A 158 22.61 7.29 -4.72
C ALA A 158 23.08 6.20 -5.70
N LYS A 159 24.37 5.86 -5.72
CA LYS A 159 24.94 4.77 -6.54
C LYS A 159 24.51 3.38 -6.12
N GLU A 160 23.94 3.21 -4.93
CA GLU A 160 23.43 1.93 -4.43
C GLU A 160 22.01 1.63 -4.97
N VAL A 161 21.36 2.63 -5.56
CA VAL A 161 20.07 2.43 -6.23
C VAL A 161 20.28 1.54 -7.45
N SER A 162 19.54 0.42 -7.48
CA SER A 162 19.60 -0.49 -8.64
C SER A 162 19.20 0.21 -9.94
N ALA A 163 19.83 -0.15 -11.06
CA ALA A 163 19.58 0.49 -12.35
C ALA A 163 18.09 0.50 -12.74
N TRP A 164 17.37 -0.60 -12.47
CA TRP A 164 15.94 -0.70 -12.74
C TRP A 164 15.07 0.23 -11.85
N ALA A 165 15.53 0.54 -10.62
CA ALA A 165 14.80 1.37 -9.65
C ALA A 165 15.14 2.86 -9.82
N LEU A 166 16.27 3.19 -10.46
CA LEU A 166 16.77 4.55 -10.59
C LEU A 166 15.76 5.54 -11.21
N PRO A 167 15.04 5.22 -12.30
CA PRO A 167 14.04 6.14 -12.86
C PRO A 167 12.91 6.46 -11.86
N TYR A 168 12.43 5.46 -11.12
CA TYR A 168 11.40 5.64 -10.09
C TYR A 168 11.91 6.47 -8.92
N MET A 169 13.14 6.21 -8.46
CA MET A 169 13.75 6.98 -7.39
C MET A 169 13.88 8.46 -7.76
N LYS A 170 14.36 8.74 -8.98
CA LYS A 170 14.45 10.09 -9.53
C LYS A 170 13.10 10.79 -9.54
N ALA A 171 12.07 10.13 -10.05
CA ALA A 171 10.72 10.69 -10.13
C ALA A 171 10.17 11.01 -8.73
N MET A 172 10.28 10.09 -7.79
CA MET A 172 9.74 10.24 -6.44
C MET A 172 10.49 11.30 -5.62
N VAL A 173 11.80 11.45 -5.81
CA VAL A 173 12.59 12.54 -5.18
C VAL A 173 12.21 13.89 -5.79
N ALA A 174 12.13 14.00 -7.09
CA ALA A 174 11.78 15.26 -7.77
C ALA A 174 10.34 15.70 -7.49
N ALA A 175 9.41 14.76 -7.40
CA ALA A 175 8.02 15.01 -7.03
C ALA A 175 7.80 15.31 -5.53
N GLY A 176 8.87 15.24 -4.72
CA GLY A 176 8.81 15.57 -3.30
C GLY A 176 8.23 14.48 -2.39
N TYR A 177 8.07 13.26 -2.88
CA TYR A 177 7.60 12.13 -2.06
C TYR A 177 8.73 11.44 -1.28
N VAL A 178 9.97 11.52 -1.78
CA VAL A 178 11.14 10.91 -1.14
C VAL A 178 12.16 11.97 -0.78
N HIS A 179 12.39 12.18 0.52
CA HIS A 179 13.34 13.16 1.04
C HIS A 179 14.66 12.54 1.50
N GLY A 180 14.76 11.20 1.51
CA GLY A 180 15.86 10.47 2.12
C GLY A 180 15.71 10.32 3.63
N ARG A 181 16.71 9.70 4.24
CA ARG A 181 16.89 9.58 5.69
C ARG A 181 18.22 10.27 6.06
N THR A 182 18.56 10.33 7.35
CA THR A 182 19.85 10.85 7.83
C THR A 182 21.06 10.17 7.15
N GLN A 183 20.90 8.90 6.76
CA GLN A 183 21.95 8.10 6.11
C GLN A 183 21.88 8.11 4.56
N GLY A 184 20.92 8.82 3.96
CA GLY A 184 20.70 8.85 2.51
C GLY A 184 19.39 8.23 2.05
N LEU A 185 19.36 7.67 0.86
CA LEU A 185 18.18 6.99 0.27
C LEU A 185 17.92 5.61 0.85
N VAL A 186 18.98 4.92 1.29
CA VAL A 186 19.01 3.53 1.81
C VAL A 186 18.19 2.54 0.98
N PRO A 187 18.46 2.44 -0.33
CA PRO A 187 17.57 1.80 -1.28
C PRO A 187 17.41 0.29 -1.07
N GLN A 188 18.46 -0.37 -0.59
CA GLN A 188 18.51 -1.83 -0.42
C GLN A 188 17.95 -2.31 0.94
N THR A 189 17.73 -1.39 1.89
CA THR A 189 17.19 -1.75 3.21
C THR A 189 15.71 -2.08 3.11
N ASN A 190 15.26 -3.10 3.85
CA ASN A 190 13.84 -3.39 3.96
C ASN A 190 13.11 -2.25 4.66
N ILE A 191 11.92 -1.89 4.16
CA ILE A 191 11.11 -0.81 4.72
C ILE A 191 10.21 -1.35 5.85
N THR A 192 10.05 -0.57 6.91
CA THR A 192 9.09 -0.88 7.97
C THR A 192 7.68 -0.42 7.59
N ARG A 193 6.69 -0.92 8.32
CA ARG A 193 5.29 -0.54 8.14
C ARG A 193 5.06 0.95 8.41
N ALA A 194 5.72 1.48 9.44
CA ALA A 194 5.68 2.90 9.78
C ALA A 194 6.35 3.78 8.71
N GLU A 195 7.49 3.37 8.19
CA GLU A 195 8.19 4.09 7.12
C GLU A 195 7.40 4.11 5.83
N PHE A 196 6.67 3.03 5.54
CA PHE A 196 5.79 3.00 4.39
C PHE A 196 4.58 3.93 4.55
N ALA A 197 4.03 4.04 5.76
CA ALA A 197 2.94 4.98 6.03
C ALA A 197 3.36 6.46 5.83
N GLN A 198 4.65 6.77 5.90
CA GLN A 198 5.23 8.10 5.62
C GLN A 198 5.50 8.35 4.13
N LEU A 199 5.55 7.30 3.31
CA LEU A 199 5.81 7.38 1.88
C LEU A 199 4.55 7.73 1.10
#